data_1033de5f5747fcc3dd7f27f450d94942
#
_entry.id   1033de5f5747fcc3dd7f27f450d94942
#
_cell.length_a   1.000
_cell.length_b   1.000
_cell.length_c   1.000
_cell.angle_alpha   90.00
_cell.angle_beta   90.00
_cell.angle_gamma   90.00
#
_symmetry.space_group_name_H-M   'P 1'
#
loop_
_entity.id
_entity.type
_entity.pdbx_description
1 polymer ?
#
loop_
_entity_poly.entity_id
_entity_poly.type
_entity_poly.pdbx_seq_one_letter_code
_entity_poly.pdbx_strand_id
1 'polypeptide(L)'
;MTRARSLFAATLAGVSIFGAALFAQTTTQTTQSGQAPPLQSVLTGKKFTPPIKGTADVEYTKPVTKRDKNMVVTKVTVKNISNAPIPRLTIDETWFSKDNQLVTGGKGFINGLLQPGEVKTIEIQTPYDAKMNANSWNFSHANGAVKPHQVKSLDDPNATKKEPAAKNVSAKKK
;
A
#
# COMPACT_ATOMS: atom_id res chain seq x y z
N MET A 1 28.46 -39.09 -25.42
CA MET A 1 29.65 -38.69 -26.16
C MET A 1 30.22 -37.43 -25.59
N THR A 2 31.36 -37.56 -24.93
CA THR A 2 32.61 -36.80 -24.95
C THR A 2 32.54 -35.36 -24.37
N ARG A 3 32.99 -35.16 -23.15
CA ARG A 3 34.32 -34.74 -22.65
C ARG A 3 34.73 -33.31 -23.06
N ALA A 4 34.97 -32.40 -22.12
CA ALA A 4 36.33 -31.95 -21.85
C ALA A 4 36.40 -31.15 -20.54
N ARG A 5 37.28 -31.64 -19.67
CA ARG A 5 37.89 -30.99 -18.51
C ARG A 5 38.94 -30.01 -19.00
N SER A 6 39.14 -28.90 -18.33
CA SER A 6 40.41 -28.16 -18.35
C SER A 6 40.69 -27.61 -16.96
N LEU A 7 41.64 -28.28 -16.32
CA LEU A 7 42.44 -27.83 -15.19
C LEU A 7 43.52 -26.87 -15.71
N PHE A 8 43.74 -25.76 -15.06
CA PHE A 8 45.06 -25.06 -15.08
C PHE A 8 45.43 -24.65 -13.65
N ALA A 9 46.48 -25.34 -13.20
CA ALA A 9 47.28 -24.98 -12.04
C ALA A 9 48.60 -24.37 -12.55
N ALA A 10 49.09 -23.33 -11.93
CA ALA A 10 50.53 -22.95 -11.83
C ALA A 10 50.62 -21.76 -10.86
N THR A 11 51.10 -21.97 -9.67
CA THR A 11 52.40 -21.72 -9.05
C THR A 11 53.18 -20.52 -9.56
N LEU A 12 53.55 -19.55 -8.73
CA LEU A 12 54.94 -19.33 -8.30
C LEU A 12 55.09 -18.23 -7.23
N ALA A 13 55.96 -18.51 -6.34
CA ALA A 13 56.41 -17.76 -5.18
C ALA A 13 57.17 -16.48 -5.55
N GLY A 14 57.14 -15.50 -4.67
CA GLY A 14 57.99 -14.32 -4.68
C GLY A 14 58.11 -13.74 -3.28
N VAL A 15 59.13 -14.17 -2.55
CA VAL A 15 59.56 -13.59 -1.27
C VAL A 15 60.33 -12.32 -1.57
N SER A 16 59.95 -11.20 -0.96
CA SER A 16 60.79 -10.03 -0.83
C SER A 16 60.59 -9.39 0.55
N ILE A 17 61.61 -9.63 1.38
CA ILE A 17 61.80 -9.01 2.69
C ILE A 17 62.48 -7.64 2.44
N PHE A 18 61.88 -6.54 2.86
CA PHE A 18 62.51 -5.26 3.15
C PHE A 18 61.77 -4.60 4.29
N GLY A 19 62.30 -4.53 5.47
CA GLY A 19 63.12 -3.48 5.99
C GLY A 19 62.26 -2.50 6.80
N ALA A 20 62.40 -2.55 8.10
CA ALA A 20 61.76 -1.73 9.14
C ALA A 20 61.88 -0.21 8.94
N ALA A 21 60.80 0.50 9.21
CA ALA A 21 60.85 1.84 9.80
C ALA A 21 59.65 2.02 10.75
N LEU A 22 59.92 1.89 12.03
CA LEU A 22 59.06 2.30 13.12
C LEU A 22 58.90 3.83 13.10
N PHE A 23 57.75 4.31 12.65
CA PHE A 23 57.24 5.62 13.04
C PHE A 23 55.98 5.38 13.85
N ALA A 24 56.16 5.37 15.14
CA ALA A 24 55.07 5.48 16.09
C ALA A 24 54.44 6.88 15.96
N GLN A 25 53.45 7.02 15.09
CA GLN A 25 52.52 8.14 15.17
C GLN A 25 51.42 7.77 16.13
N THR A 26 51.57 8.23 17.35
CA THR A 26 50.48 8.27 18.34
C THR A 26 49.44 9.29 17.83
N THR A 27 48.54 8.85 16.96
CA THR A 27 47.32 9.59 16.67
C THR A 27 46.39 9.32 17.83
N THR A 28 46.34 10.27 18.76
CA THR A 28 45.27 10.40 19.73
C THR A 28 43.98 10.60 18.93
N GLN A 29 43.32 9.50 18.53
CA GLN A 29 41.94 9.56 18.09
C GLN A 29 41.13 9.94 19.33
N THR A 30 40.84 11.23 19.43
CA THR A 30 39.73 11.71 20.23
C THR A 30 38.46 11.04 19.63
N THR A 31 38.09 9.93 20.19
CA THR A 31 36.74 9.32 19.99
C THR A 31 35.75 10.34 20.54
N GLN A 32 35.35 11.32 19.71
CA GLN A 32 34.08 11.94 19.86
C GLN A 32 33.08 10.81 19.69
N SER A 33 32.67 10.19 20.79
CA SER A 33 31.47 9.43 20.86
C SER A 33 30.34 10.39 20.53
N GLY A 34 30.05 10.54 19.23
CA GLY A 34 28.85 11.16 18.76
C GLY A 34 27.72 10.31 19.31
N GLN A 35 27.27 10.69 20.50
CA GLN A 35 26.07 10.14 21.10
C GLN A 35 24.97 10.38 20.10
N ALA A 36 24.56 9.32 19.38
CA ALA A 36 23.41 9.38 18.50
C ALA A 36 22.27 10.05 19.29
N PRO A 37 21.59 11.07 18.76
CA PRO A 37 20.51 11.73 19.47
C PRO A 37 19.53 10.65 19.95
N PRO A 38 19.12 10.69 21.20
CA PRO A 38 18.27 9.65 21.74
C PRO A 38 16.99 9.55 20.89
N LEU A 39 16.76 8.38 20.32
CA LEU A 39 15.57 8.07 19.49
C LEU A 39 14.24 8.34 20.23
N GLN A 40 14.29 8.64 21.50
CA GLN A 40 13.12 8.90 22.35
C GLN A 40 12.41 10.22 22.02
N SER A 41 13.06 11.22 21.44
CA SER A 41 12.44 12.53 21.23
C SER A 41 11.40 12.57 20.09
N VAL A 42 11.44 11.61 19.15
CA VAL A 42 10.51 11.57 17.99
C VAL A 42 9.17 10.90 18.35
N LEU A 43 9.15 10.05 19.37
CA LEU A 43 7.97 9.29 19.80
C LEU A 43 7.28 9.87 21.05
N THR A 44 7.84 10.91 21.65
CA THR A 44 7.27 11.52 22.86
C THR A 44 5.90 12.14 22.54
N GLY A 45 4.84 11.51 23.02
CA GLY A 45 3.46 11.99 22.88
C GLY A 45 2.62 11.33 21.77
N LYS A 46 3.20 10.53 20.87
CA LYS A 46 2.40 9.77 19.89
C LYS A 46 2.16 8.35 20.39
N LYS A 47 0.93 8.07 20.80
CA LYS A 47 0.51 6.70 21.13
C LYS A 47 0.57 5.83 19.88
N PHE A 48 1.54 4.92 19.83
CA PHE A 48 1.62 3.95 18.74
C PHE A 48 0.52 2.90 18.90
N THR A 49 -0.37 2.81 17.93
CA THR A 49 -1.37 1.73 17.83
C THR A 49 -0.87 0.75 16.78
N PRO A 50 -0.59 -0.51 17.17
CA PRO A 50 -0.13 -1.50 16.19
C PRO A 50 -1.22 -1.81 15.17
N PRO A 51 -0.84 -2.16 13.92
CA PRO A 51 -1.79 -2.58 12.90
C PRO A 51 -2.58 -3.81 13.35
N ILE A 52 -3.85 -3.87 12.90
CA ILE A 52 -4.75 -4.99 13.21
C ILE A 52 -4.18 -6.31 12.69
N LYS A 53 -4.36 -7.37 13.48
CA LYS A 53 -4.11 -8.77 13.11
C LYS A 53 -5.44 -9.52 13.15
N GLY A 54 -5.66 -10.39 12.16
CA GLY A 54 -6.91 -11.14 12.04
C GLY A 54 -7.97 -10.42 11.23
N THR A 55 -9.21 -10.27 11.75
CA THR A 55 -10.32 -9.68 11.00
C THR A 55 -10.44 -8.19 11.30
N ALA A 56 -10.50 -7.39 10.22
CA ALA A 56 -10.79 -5.97 10.27
C ALA A 56 -12.22 -5.68 9.82
N ASP A 57 -12.87 -4.68 10.40
CA ASP A 57 -14.18 -4.20 9.97
C ASP A 57 -14.03 -2.95 9.09
N VAL A 58 -14.69 -2.96 7.92
CA VAL A 58 -14.63 -1.87 6.93
C VAL A 58 -16.04 -1.57 6.43
N GLU A 59 -16.44 -0.30 6.45
CA GLU A 59 -17.58 0.17 5.70
C GLU A 59 -17.16 0.54 4.27
N TYR A 60 -18.06 0.31 3.30
CA TYR A 60 -17.84 0.73 1.92
C TYR A 60 -19.15 1.17 1.26
N THR A 61 -19.05 2.13 0.34
CA THR A 61 -20.20 2.52 -0.49
C THR A 61 -20.32 1.63 -1.72
N LYS A 62 -21.51 1.61 -2.32
CA LYS A 62 -21.72 0.89 -3.59
C LYS A 62 -20.62 1.26 -4.60
N PRO A 63 -19.89 0.26 -5.12
CA PRO A 63 -18.85 0.50 -6.12
C PRO A 63 -19.40 1.17 -7.37
N VAL A 64 -18.61 2.10 -7.93
CA VAL A 64 -18.95 2.80 -9.17
C VAL A 64 -18.03 2.28 -10.27
N THR A 65 -18.63 1.58 -11.23
CA THR A 65 -17.91 0.95 -12.35
C THR A 65 -18.18 1.71 -13.64
N LYS A 66 -17.11 2.02 -14.38
CA LYS A 66 -17.16 2.68 -15.70
C LYS A 66 -16.21 2.00 -16.66
N ARG A 67 -16.64 1.85 -17.93
CA ARG A 67 -15.74 1.42 -18.99
C ARG A 67 -14.95 2.62 -19.51
N ASP A 68 -13.65 2.43 -19.65
CA ASP A 68 -12.74 3.37 -20.29
C ASP A 68 -11.90 2.59 -21.33
N LYS A 69 -12.25 2.75 -22.60
CA LYS A 69 -11.61 2.05 -23.74
C LYS A 69 -11.60 0.52 -23.53
N ASN A 70 -10.40 -0.04 -23.32
CA ASN A 70 -10.17 -1.47 -23.13
C ASN A 70 -10.08 -1.88 -21.65
N MET A 71 -10.45 -0.97 -20.74
CA MET A 71 -10.42 -1.21 -19.30
C MET A 71 -11.81 -0.93 -18.70
N VAL A 72 -12.08 -1.61 -17.62
CA VAL A 72 -13.17 -1.31 -16.69
C VAL A 72 -12.53 -0.74 -15.43
N VAL A 73 -12.94 0.46 -15.05
CA VAL A 73 -12.45 1.14 -13.85
C VAL A 73 -13.54 1.12 -12.81
N THR A 74 -13.30 0.43 -11.69
CA THR A 74 -14.20 0.36 -10.54
C THR A 74 -13.62 1.17 -9.39
N LYS A 75 -14.39 2.12 -8.85
CA LYS A 75 -14.04 2.93 -7.68
C LYS A 75 -14.86 2.47 -6.48
N VAL A 76 -14.15 2.15 -5.39
CA VAL A 76 -14.75 1.72 -4.13
C VAL A 76 -14.27 2.65 -3.03
N THR A 77 -15.18 3.41 -2.41
CA THR A 77 -14.84 4.24 -1.25
C THR A 77 -15.04 3.42 0.01
N VAL A 78 -14.02 3.39 0.85
CA VAL A 78 -13.94 2.55 2.05
C VAL A 78 -13.61 3.40 3.28
N LYS A 79 -14.08 2.97 4.45
CA LYS A 79 -13.79 3.57 5.76
C LYS A 79 -13.37 2.48 6.73
N ASN A 80 -12.26 2.69 7.44
CA ASN A 80 -11.88 1.81 8.54
C ASN A 80 -12.74 2.09 9.76
N ILE A 81 -13.58 1.15 10.16
CA ILE A 81 -14.39 1.22 11.38
C ILE A 81 -13.81 0.37 12.53
N SER A 82 -12.64 -0.25 12.30
CA SER A 82 -11.90 -0.92 13.36
C SER A 82 -11.21 0.11 14.28
N ASN A 83 -10.84 -0.31 15.47
CA ASN A 83 -10.12 0.51 16.46
C ASN A 83 -8.61 0.58 16.24
N ALA A 84 -8.08 -0.06 15.20
CA ALA A 84 -6.65 -0.09 14.87
C ALA A 84 -6.42 0.10 13.36
N PRO A 85 -5.20 0.55 12.95
CA PRO A 85 -4.88 0.72 11.55
C PRO A 85 -4.93 -0.58 10.76
N ILE A 86 -5.53 -0.55 9.56
CA ILE A 86 -5.58 -1.70 8.64
C ILE A 86 -4.40 -1.62 7.68
N PRO A 87 -3.47 -2.60 7.66
CA PRO A 87 -2.33 -2.59 6.77
C PRO A 87 -2.74 -3.10 5.39
N ARG A 88 -2.43 -2.33 4.35
CA ARG A 88 -2.61 -2.70 2.94
C ARG A 88 -3.99 -3.32 2.66
N LEU A 89 -5.07 -2.55 2.90
CA LEU A 89 -6.41 -2.98 2.50
C LEU A 89 -6.43 -3.24 1.00
N THR A 90 -6.91 -4.40 0.59
CA THR A 90 -6.93 -4.89 -0.78
C THR A 90 -8.35 -5.30 -1.15
N ILE A 91 -8.76 -4.97 -2.37
CA ILE A 91 -10.03 -5.43 -2.97
C ILE A 91 -9.70 -6.16 -4.26
N ASP A 92 -10.08 -7.42 -4.35
CA ASP A 92 -10.01 -8.23 -5.55
C ASP A 92 -11.39 -8.20 -6.22
N GLU A 93 -11.46 -7.73 -7.48
CA GLU A 93 -12.65 -7.75 -8.31
C GLU A 93 -12.59 -8.95 -9.25
N THR A 94 -13.69 -9.70 -9.31
CA THR A 94 -13.81 -10.87 -10.18
C THR A 94 -15.04 -10.69 -11.06
N TRP A 95 -14.89 -10.87 -12.38
CA TRP A 95 -15.95 -10.78 -13.36
C TRP A 95 -16.36 -12.14 -13.91
N PHE A 96 -17.65 -12.34 -14.04
CA PHE A 96 -18.26 -13.56 -14.50
C PHE A 96 -19.11 -13.32 -15.77
N SER A 97 -19.18 -14.33 -16.64
CA SER A 97 -20.08 -14.38 -17.78
C SER A 97 -21.52 -14.65 -17.34
N LYS A 98 -22.46 -14.64 -18.31
CA LYS A 98 -23.88 -15.06 -18.08
C LYS A 98 -23.99 -16.49 -17.58
N ASP A 99 -23.05 -17.34 -17.93
CA ASP A 99 -23.00 -18.76 -17.56
C ASP A 99 -22.19 -18.98 -16.26
N ASN A 100 -21.95 -17.94 -15.48
CA ASN A 100 -21.16 -17.96 -14.25
C ASN A 100 -19.73 -18.47 -14.43
N GLN A 101 -19.16 -18.38 -15.64
CA GLN A 101 -17.76 -18.69 -15.86
C GLN A 101 -16.90 -17.47 -15.54
N LEU A 102 -15.74 -17.71 -14.94
CA LEU A 102 -14.73 -16.69 -14.70
C LEU A 102 -14.26 -16.09 -16.02
N VAL A 103 -14.32 -14.77 -16.16
CA VAL A 103 -13.89 -14.04 -17.37
C VAL A 103 -12.57 -13.36 -17.14
N THR A 104 -12.50 -12.49 -16.13
CA THR A 104 -11.33 -11.65 -15.84
C THR A 104 -11.44 -11.13 -14.42
N GLY A 105 -10.39 -10.46 -13.95
CA GLY A 105 -10.38 -9.81 -12.64
C GLY A 105 -9.37 -8.69 -12.56
N GLY A 106 -9.54 -7.87 -11.54
CA GLY A 106 -8.66 -6.77 -11.20
C GLY A 106 -8.42 -6.70 -9.71
N LYS A 107 -7.40 -5.93 -9.33
CA LYS A 107 -7.03 -5.74 -7.93
C LYS A 107 -6.72 -4.28 -7.67
N GLY A 108 -7.27 -3.74 -6.57
CA GLY A 108 -6.92 -2.44 -6.04
C GLY A 108 -6.52 -2.53 -4.58
N PHE A 109 -5.67 -1.64 -4.11
CA PHE A 109 -5.22 -1.64 -2.72
C PHE A 109 -4.80 -0.25 -2.25
N ILE A 110 -4.79 -0.07 -0.93
CA ILE A 110 -4.24 1.12 -0.27
C ILE A 110 -2.79 0.85 0.09
N ASN A 111 -1.87 1.71 -0.38
CA ASN A 111 -0.48 1.66 0.07
C ASN A 111 -0.38 2.16 1.51
N GLY A 112 0.23 1.36 2.39
CA GLY A 112 0.43 1.68 3.80
C GLY A 112 -0.76 1.33 4.68
N LEU A 113 -1.05 2.17 5.64
CA LEU A 113 -2.07 1.97 6.68
C LEU A 113 -3.32 2.80 6.40
N LEU A 114 -4.49 2.20 6.54
CA LEU A 114 -5.76 2.91 6.64
C LEU A 114 -6.07 3.12 8.11
N GLN A 115 -6.01 4.37 8.59
CA GLN A 115 -6.20 4.71 9.99
C GLN A 115 -7.65 4.51 10.46
N PRO A 116 -7.91 4.28 11.76
CA PRO A 116 -9.26 4.25 12.29
C PRO A 116 -10.04 5.52 11.91
N GLY A 117 -11.25 5.34 11.37
CA GLY A 117 -12.12 6.42 10.89
C GLY A 117 -11.71 7.06 9.56
N GLU A 118 -10.55 6.71 9.00
CA GLU A 118 -10.07 7.25 7.72
C GLU A 118 -10.91 6.72 6.55
N VAL A 119 -11.23 7.63 5.61
CA VAL A 119 -11.95 7.30 4.36
C VAL A 119 -10.99 7.42 3.19
N LYS A 120 -10.95 6.40 2.33
CA LYS A 120 -10.16 6.39 1.09
C LYS A 120 -10.94 5.76 -0.06
N THR A 121 -10.59 6.14 -1.28
CA THR A 121 -11.11 5.49 -2.49
C THR A 121 -10.05 4.60 -3.09
N ILE A 122 -10.40 3.34 -3.34
CA ILE A 122 -9.59 2.36 -4.05
C ILE A 122 -10.09 2.32 -5.49
N GLU A 123 -9.17 2.42 -6.44
CA GLU A 123 -9.43 2.24 -7.86
C GLU A 123 -8.92 0.88 -8.31
N ILE A 124 -9.79 0.13 -8.99
CA ILE A 124 -9.50 -1.18 -9.57
C ILE A 124 -9.58 -1.03 -11.08
N GLN A 125 -8.54 -1.44 -11.78
CA GLN A 125 -8.49 -1.45 -13.23
C GLN A 125 -8.50 -2.90 -13.71
N THR A 126 -9.53 -3.26 -14.46
CA THR A 126 -9.74 -4.62 -14.97
C THR A 126 -9.78 -4.59 -16.50
N PRO A 127 -9.03 -5.44 -17.21
CA PRO A 127 -9.13 -5.55 -18.66
C PRO A 127 -10.58 -5.86 -19.07
N TYR A 128 -11.11 -5.09 -20.04
CA TYR A 128 -12.47 -5.30 -20.53
C TYR A 128 -12.56 -6.55 -21.40
N ASP A 129 -13.57 -7.37 -21.15
CA ASP A 129 -13.98 -8.47 -22.01
C ASP A 129 -15.49 -8.37 -22.29
N ALA A 130 -15.92 -8.67 -23.53
CA ALA A 130 -17.31 -8.58 -23.95
C ALA A 130 -18.24 -9.59 -23.23
N LYS A 131 -17.68 -10.62 -22.61
CA LYS A 131 -18.42 -11.63 -21.85
C LYS A 131 -18.72 -11.20 -20.41
N MET A 132 -18.15 -10.08 -19.93
CA MET A 132 -18.43 -9.54 -18.60
C MET A 132 -19.91 -9.30 -18.40
N ASN A 133 -20.51 -9.89 -17.36
CA ASN A 133 -21.93 -9.76 -17.04
C ASN A 133 -22.17 -9.36 -15.59
N ALA A 134 -21.54 -10.03 -14.64
CA ALA A 134 -21.65 -9.75 -13.21
C ALA A 134 -20.28 -9.73 -12.57
N ASN A 135 -20.15 -9.03 -11.44
CA ASN A 135 -18.91 -9.00 -10.69
C ASN A 135 -19.12 -9.24 -9.20
N SER A 136 -18.07 -9.66 -8.54
CA SER A 136 -18.00 -9.79 -7.08
C SER A 136 -16.71 -9.16 -6.57
N TRP A 137 -16.70 -8.81 -5.28
CA TRP A 137 -15.54 -8.22 -4.63
C TRP A 137 -15.18 -9.03 -3.39
N ASN A 138 -13.88 -9.31 -3.24
CA ASN A 138 -13.33 -9.91 -2.04
C ASN A 138 -12.41 -8.89 -1.35
N PHE A 139 -12.59 -8.70 -0.04
CA PHE A 139 -11.83 -7.75 0.75
C PHE A 139 -10.84 -8.51 1.64
N SER A 140 -9.61 -8.05 1.67
CA SER A 140 -8.55 -8.61 2.50
C SER A 140 -7.56 -7.52 2.95
N HIS A 141 -6.68 -7.84 3.88
CA HIS A 141 -5.57 -6.97 4.25
C HIS A 141 -4.31 -7.79 4.55
N ALA A 142 -3.15 -7.14 4.66
CA ALA A 142 -1.87 -7.85 4.77
C ALA A 142 -1.76 -8.80 5.97
N ASN A 143 -2.51 -8.58 7.04
CA ASN A 143 -2.44 -9.37 8.28
C ASN A 143 -3.69 -10.21 8.53
N GLY A 144 -4.61 -10.36 7.55
CA GLY A 144 -5.81 -11.16 7.72
C GLY A 144 -6.98 -10.82 6.81
N ALA A 145 -8.18 -11.17 7.26
CA ALA A 145 -9.44 -10.99 6.53
C ALA A 145 -10.10 -9.64 6.84
N VAL A 146 -11.02 -9.24 5.97
CA VAL A 146 -11.88 -8.07 6.17
C VAL A 146 -13.33 -8.52 6.20
N LYS A 147 -14.10 -7.96 7.13
CA LYS A 147 -15.55 -8.03 7.16
C LYS A 147 -16.12 -6.74 6.57
N PRO A 148 -16.55 -6.73 5.31
CA PRO A 148 -17.07 -5.54 4.66
C PRO A 148 -18.55 -5.31 4.99
N HIS A 149 -18.89 -4.03 5.28
CA HIS A 149 -20.27 -3.58 5.54
C HIS A 149 -20.64 -2.55 4.47
N GLN A 150 -21.62 -2.88 3.62
CA GLN A 150 -22.08 -1.94 2.61
C GLN A 150 -23.02 -0.90 3.22
N VAL A 151 -22.74 0.38 2.98
CA VAL A 151 -23.53 1.52 3.44
C VAL A 151 -23.93 2.42 2.26
N LYS A 152 -24.95 3.27 2.47
CA LYS A 152 -25.41 4.21 1.44
C LYS A 152 -24.44 5.38 1.25
N SER A 153 -23.86 5.88 2.33
CA SER A 153 -22.88 6.97 2.37
C SER A 153 -21.90 6.74 3.50
N LEU A 154 -20.71 7.31 3.35
CA LEU A 154 -19.69 7.33 4.41
C LEU A 154 -19.57 8.76 4.92
N ASP A 155 -19.56 8.91 6.25
CA ASP A 155 -19.22 10.19 6.88
C ASP A 155 -17.68 10.32 6.84
N ASP A 156 -17.19 11.24 6.02
CA ASP A 156 -15.78 11.59 5.98
C ASP A 156 -15.52 12.75 6.96
N PRO A 157 -14.84 12.47 8.08
CA PRO A 157 -14.53 13.52 9.05
C PRO A 157 -13.58 14.59 8.50
N ASN A 158 -12.90 14.31 7.37
CA ASN A 158 -11.99 15.23 6.69
C ASN A 158 -12.62 15.90 5.46
N ALA A 159 -13.85 15.56 5.09
CA ALA A 159 -14.56 16.27 4.03
C ALA A 159 -14.81 17.71 4.51
N THR A 160 -14.04 18.65 4.00
CA THR A 160 -14.30 20.09 4.16
C THR A 160 -15.74 20.32 3.78
N LYS A 161 -16.55 20.80 4.74
CA LYS A 161 -17.98 21.09 4.59
C LYS A 161 -18.14 21.96 3.33
N LYS A 162 -18.58 21.36 2.24
CA LYS A 162 -18.82 22.07 1.00
C LYS A 162 -19.94 23.06 1.30
N GLU A 163 -19.59 24.35 1.35
CA GLU A 163 -20.51 25.45 1.56
C GLU A 163 -21.69 25.31 0.59
N PRO A 164 -22.94 25.38 1.07
CA PRO A 164 -24.11 25.23 0.19
C PRO A 164 -24.07 26.34 -0.83
N ALA A 165 -24.02 25.97 -2.11
CA ALA A 165 -24.04 26.89 -3.23
C ALA A 165 -25.20 27.87 -3.02
N ALA A 166 -24.90 29.15 -2.90
CA ALA A 166 -25.87 30.24 -2.78
C ALA A 166 -26.89 30.14 -3.91
N LYS A 167 -28.15 29.95 -3.54
CA LYS A 167 -29.28 30.02 -4.48
C LYS A 167 -29.33 31.41 -5.05
N ASN A 168 -28.95 31.56 -6.32
CA ASN A 168 -29.21 32.78 -7.09
C ASN A 168 -30.71 33.04 -7.13
N VAL A 169 -31.17 33.93 -6.29
CA VAL A 169 -32.51 34.49 -6.38
C VAL A 169 -32.51 35.44 -7.58
N SER A 170 -32.95 34.94 -8.72
CA SER A 170 -33.25 35.76 -9.88
C SER A 170 -34.43 36.65 -9.56
N ALA A 171 -34.18 37.91 -9.26
CA ALA A 171 -35.21 38.93 -9.11
C ALA A 171 -35.91 39.18 -10.46
N LYS A 172 -37.15 38.76 -10.57
CA LYS A 172 -38.04 39.05 -11.69
C LYS A 172 -38.44 40.49 -11.58
N LYS A 173 -37.90 41.33 -12.47
CA LYS A 173 -38.29 42.73 -12.60
C LYS A 173 -39.57 42.83 -13.44
N LYS A 174 -40.53 43.51 -12.88
CA LYS A 174 -41.84 43.86 -13.48
C LYS A 174 -41.70 45.01 -14.48
#